data_098eb98d8d06e6b13b169abb8f9d96df
#
_entry.id   098eb98d8d06e6b13b169abb8f9d96df
#
_cell.length_a   1.000
_cell.length_b   1.000
_cell.length_c   1.000
_cell.angle_alpha   90.00
_cell.angle_beta   90.00
_cell.angle_gamma   90.00
#
_symmetry.space_group_name_H-M   'P 1'
#
loop_
_entity.id
_entity.type
_entity.pdbx_description
1 polymer ?
#
loop_
_entity_poly.entity_id
_entity_poly.type
_entity_poly.pdbx_seq_one_letter_code
_entity_poly.pdbx_strand_id
1 'polypeptide(L)'
;MPSKIRILIITVATGAALGYASDPSPSDAFSGQGVTVSETAQGILLSNGILAATINKSACVTSLKYRNFEMADAIYYSMDGGPNYRQTGGGKYFVKTRTPDLIDIGFRNQRKGEPQALDCEIHYVLKSGSSGLYTYALLCHPADYPKTGMGEWRLVWKLSNDLLENIYVDDLRHWQMPSSEDYKKSERTGIKEITKLTTGDWAGRFDCKYDYNASYYDIGCWGHASDKNQVGGWMVLGGYDFFNDGPTKQDLNAATGINHIHFGMNHYNGSSTAVAAGETWEKLYGPFLLYCNTSTKGGEAMWADAKRQVAIEKAAWPHVWLTDTPSYPPASARGVLAGQLVIKDALKPNLTAAKAWVGLAQPPPGGNWQFESRHYQYWTRADEAGHFTIPAIRPGAYTLYAFTEGAVGEYLQEHVDVTVGTNQMPDDIVWSVPHKGRSMAWEIGIPDRSAKEFRHGTDYFHGYVWTHFQEEFKNPLEYTVGRSDWSKDWNYAQSWYQVGDQRVPWRWRIHFTLPTVQSGTATLTMAIASAHGNARINVYVNDEDKVFSTVKPSIQGGNALLRESIHAKYCVETLSIPTSRLKPGSNTITLEQARADSQTHVMYDYLSMELP
;
A
#
# COMPACT_ATOMS: atom_id res chain seq x y z
N MET A 1 52.88 14.22 -40.38
CA MET A 1 51.90 15.32 -40.29
C MET A 1 50.88 14.92 -39.25
N PRO A 2 50.74 15.60 -38.12
CA PRO A 2 49.85 15.19 -37.04
C PRO A 2 48.45 15.77 -37.24
N SER A 3 47.45 14.91 -37.13
CA SER A 3 46.03 15.25 -37.16
C SER A 3 45.61 15.88 -35.84
N LYS A 4 44.95 17.04 -35.94
CA LYS A 4 44.45 17.83 -34.82
C LYS A 4 43.23 17.16 -34.20
N ILE A 5 43.31 16.79 -32.93
CA ILE A 5 42.16 16.43 -32.08
C ILE A 5 41.43 17.73 -31.72
N ARG A 6 40.19 17.86 -32.15
CA ARG A 6 39.26 18.92 -31.67
C ARG A 6 38.57 18.41 -30.41
N ILE A 7 38.88 19.02 -29.30
CA ILE A 7 38.12 18.87 -28.05
C ILE A 7 36.84 19.68 -28.22
N LEU A 8 35.71 18.99 -28.21
CA LEU A 8 34.37 19.60 -28.18
C LEU A 8 34.06 19.91 -26.71
N ILE A 9 34.13 21.17 -26.32
CA ILE A 9 33.65 21.64 -25.02
C ILE A 9 32.13 21.75 -25.14
N ILE A 10 31.41 20.83 -24.49
CA ILE A 10 29.97 20.94 -24.32
C ILE A 10 29.73 21.90 -23.17
N THR A 11 29.34 23.11 -23.48
CA THR A 11 28.81 24.08 -22.52
C THR A 11 27.44 23.60 -22.10
N VAL A 12 27.29 23.17 -20.85
CA VAL A 12 25.98 22.90 -20.25
C VAL A 12 25.25 24.24 -20.15
N ALA A 13 24.27 24.46 -21.00
CA ALA A 13 23.36 25.57 -20.87
C ALA A 13 22.50 25.32 -19.63
N THR A 14 22.71 26.13 -18.60
CA THR A 14 21.79 26.26 -17.49
C THR A 14 20.44 26.70 -18.02
N GLY A 15 19.47 25.76 -18.02
CA GLY A 15 18.10 26.01 -18.41
C GLY A 15 17.52 27.11 -17.54
N ALA A 16 17.13 28.19 -18.19
CA ALA A 16 16.34 29.24 -17.56
C ALA A 16 15.05 28.60 -17.02
N ALA A 17 14.88 28.63 -15.71
CA ALA A 17 13.61 28.36 -15.09
C ALA A 17 12.59 29.34 -15.69
N LEU A 18 11.66 28.83 -16.47
CA LEU A 18 10.46 29.55 -16.81
C LEU A 18 9.75 29.85 -15.50
N GLY A 19 9.88 31.08 -15.04
CA GLY A 19 9.10 31.61 -13.93
C GLY A 19 7.64 31.59 -14.34
N TYR A 20 6.93 30.55 -13.98
CA TYR A 20 5.50 30.63 -13.82
C TYR A 20 5.27 31.63 -12.69
N ALA A 21 4.75 32.80 -13.03
CA ALA A 21 4.20 33.71 -12.06
C ALA A 21 3.17 32.90 -11.25
N SER A 22 3.52 32.56 -10.02
CA SER A 22 2.58 32.00 -9.05
C SER A 22 1.50 33.05 -8.88
N ASP A 23 0.24 32.71 -9.22
CA ASP A 23 -0.90 33.46 -8.71
C ASP A 23 -0.67 33.58 -7.20
N PRO A 24 -0.84 34.74 -6.58
CA PRO A 24 -0.62 34.89 -5.15
C PRO A 24 -1.46 33.86 -4.43
N SER A 25 -0.79 33.00 -3.65
CA SER A 25 -1.47 32.04 -2.79
C SER A 25 -2.49 32.83 -1.96
N PRO A 26 -3.73 32.35 -1.80
CA PRO A 26 -4.71 33.02 -0.95
C PRO A 26 -4.29 33.17 0.52
N SER A 27 -3.09 32.70 0.89
CA SER A 27 -2.47 32.83 2.21
C SER A 27 -2.15 34.30 2.61
N ASP A 28 -2.04 35.21 1.65
CA ASP A 28 -1.54 36.58 1.94
C ASP A 28 -2.54 37.47 2.70
N ALA A 29 -3.81 37.08 2.82
CA ALA A 29 -4.82 37.85 3.53
C ALA A 29 -4.92 37.59 5.05
N PHE A 30 -4.22 36.54 5.55
CA PHE A 30 -4.29 36.09 6.96
C PHE A 30 -2.92 36.00 7.66
N SER A 31 -1.86 36.57 7.09
CA SER A 31 -0.54 36.60 7.69
C SER A 31 -0.52 37.55 8.88
N GLY A 32 -0.52 37.01 10.10
CA GLY A 32 -0.33 37.83 11.31
C GLY A 32 -0.89 37.28 12.62
N GLN A 33 -1.72 36.25 12.61
CA GLN A 33 -2.17 35.64 13.85
C GLN A 33 -1.32 34.38 14.17
N GLY A 34 -0.65 34.41 15.34
CA GLY A 34 0.01 33.26 15.92
C GLY A 34 -1.01 32.14 16.23
N VAL A 35 -0.51 30.95 16.50
CA VAL A 35 -1.37 29.84 16.88
C VAL A 35 -1.88 30.02 18.30
N THR A 36 -3.16 29.74 18.52
CA THR A 36 -3.82 29.83 19.82
C THR A 36 -4.41 28.47 20.24
N VAL A 37 -4.46 28.26 21.55
CA VAL A 37 -5.18 27.14 22.18
C VAL A 37 -6.03 27.68 23.31
N SER A 38 -7.29 27.24 23.36
CA SER A 38 -8.22 27.61 24.42
C SER A 38 -9.15 26.47 24.78
N GLU A 39 -9.57 26.41 26.04
CA GLU A 39 -10.60 25.47 26.48
C GLU A 39 -11.98 26.07 26.23
N THR A 40 -12.89 25.25 25.73
CA THR A 40 -14.28 25.59 25.46
C THR A 40 -15.23 24.57 26.10
N ALA A 41 -16.51 24.83 26.10
CA ALA A 41 -17.50 23.87 26.58
C ALA A 41 -17.51 22.56 25.73
N GLN A 42 -17.12 22.65 24.46
CA GLN A 42 -17.06 21.51 23.53
C GLN A 42 -15.73 20.74 23.58
N GLY A 43 -14.67 21.30 24.17
CA GLY A 43 -13.35 20.72 24.25
C GLY A 43 -12.24 21.77 24.05
N ILE A 44 -11.14 21.35 23.44
CA ILE A 44 -9.98 22.19 23.17
C ILE A 44 -10.10 22.76 21.75
N LEU A 45 -9.98 24.07 21.63
CA LEU A 45 -9.94 24.77 20.35
C LEU A 45 -8.49 25.17 20.03
N LEU A 46 -7.97 24.66 18.90
CA LEU A 46 -6.75 25.13 18.25
C LEU A 46 -7.12 26.03 17.07
N SER A 47 -6.49 27.19 16.93
CA SER A 47 -6.73 28.07 15.79
C SER A 47 -5.49 28.88 15.42
N ASN A 48 -5.30 29.12 14.12
CA ASN A 48 -4.29 30.04 13.57
C ASN A 48 -4.91 31.10 12.64
N GLY A 49 -6.24 31.27 12.70
CA GLY A 49 -6.98 32.21 11.87
C GLY A 49 -7.33 31.68 10.47
N ILE A 50 -6.62 30.68 9.95
CA ILE A 50 -6.91 30.02 8.67
C ILE A 50 -7.70 28.74 8.91
N LEU A 51 -7.27 27.97 9.91
CA LEU A 51 -7.83 26.68 10.30
C LEU A 51 -8.15 26.70 11.79
N ALA A 52 -9.27 26.10 12.17
CA ALA A 52 -9.68 25.94 13.56
C ALA A 52 -10.18 24.52 13.80
N ALA A 53 -9.56 23.82 14.76
CA ALA A 53 -9.91 22.46 15.13
C ALA A 53 -10.46 22.42 16.56
N THR A 54 -11.65 21.85 16.76
CA THR A 54 -12.22 21.57 18.07
C THR A 54 -12.04 20.10 18.40
N ILE A 55 -11.32 19.81 19.47
CA ILE A 55 -10.99 18.44 19.91
C ILE A 55 -11.67 18.17 21.24
N ASN A 56 -12.50 17.12 21.29
CA ASN A 56 -13.22 16.76 22.51
C ASN A 56 -12.34 15.96 23.50
N LYS A 57 -12.90 15.64 24.67
CA LYS A 57 -12.21 14.88 25.73
C LYS A 57 -11.81 13.45 25.34
N SER A 58 -12.40 12.92 24.27
CA SER A 58 -12.02 11.61 23.71
C SER A 58 -10.94 11.72 22.62
N ALA A 59 -10.23 12.85 22.54
CA ALA A 59 -9.24 13.14 21.50
C ALA A 59 -9.80 13.02 20.06
N CYS A 60 -11.10 13.22 19.89
CA CYS A 60 -11.75 13.25 18.58
C CYS A 60 -11.89 14.71 18.15
N VAL A 61 -11.44 15.05 16.94
CA VAL A 61 -11.76 16.33 16.31
C VAL A 61 -13.21 16.29 15.90
N THR A 62 -14.04 17.11 16.50
CA THR A 62 -15.48 17.19 16.27
C THR A 62 -15.87 18.34 15.34
N SER A 63 -14.92 19.19 14.99
CA SER A 63 -15.05 20.25 14.01
C SER A 63 -13.67 20.62 13.50
N LEU A 64 -13.52 20.68 12.18
CA LEU A 64 -12.34 21.20 11.50
C LEU A 64 -12.78 22.28 10.52
N LYS A 65 -12.71 23.51 10.93
CA LYS A 65 -13.08 24.65 10.09
C LYS A 65 -11.89 25.16 9.31
N TYR A 66 -12.00 25.14 8.01
CA TYR A 66 -11.08 25.80 7.10
C TYR A 66 -11.79 26.99 6.45
N ARG A 67 -11.35 28.20 6.81
CA ARG A 67 -12.10 29.42 6.47
C ARG A 67 -13.56 29.31 6.97
N ASN A 68 -14.53 29.29 6.06
CA ASN A 68 -15.96 29.21 6.38
C ASN A 68 -16.55 27.78 6.21
N PHE A 69 -15.72 26.79 5.82
CA PHE A 69 -16.19 25.43 5.56
C PHE A 69 -15.94 24.52 6.75
N GLU A 70 -16.94 23.72 7.13
CA GLU A 70 -16.77 22.61 8.05
C GLU A 70 -16.28 21.40 7.28
N MET A 71 -15.00 21.04 7.47
CA MET A 71 -14.29 20.01 6.70
C MET A 71 -14.39 18.63 7.32
N ALA A 72 -14.97 18.48 8.50
CA ALA A 72 -15.02 17.19 9.18
C ALA A 72 -16.27 17.04 10.05
N ASP A 73 -16.95 15.92 9.87
CA ASP A 73 -17.93 15.44 10.85
C ASP A 73 -17.22 14.84 12.07
N ALA A 74 -16.09 14.16 11.85
CA ALA A 74 -15.24 13.62 12.90
C ALA A 74 -13.84 13.23 12.37
N ILE A 75 -12.79 13.42 13.20
CA ILE A 75 -11.47 12.81 12.96
C ILE A 75 -11.06 12.07 14.23
N TYR A 76 -10.69 10.80 14.09
CA TYR A 76 -10.36 9.97 15.25
C TYR A 76 -9.46 8.79 14.90
N TYR A 77 -8.72 8.32 15.89
CA TYR A 77 -8.01 7.05 15.84
C TYR A 77 -8.89 5.94 16.41
N SER A 78 -8.80 4.75 15.82
CA SER A 78 -9.50 3.57 16.32
C SER A 78 -8.68 2.31 16.12
N MET A 79 -8.89 1.37 17.04
CA MET A 79 -8.20 0.09 17.09
C MET A 79 -9.23 -1.04 17.09
N ASP A 80 -8.92 -2.15 16.44
CA ASP A 80 -9.72 -3.36 16.53
C ASP A 80 -9.69 -3.90 17.96
N GLY A 81 -10.85 -3.95 18.60
CA GLY A 81 -11.03 -4.32 19.99
C GLY A 81 -11.96 -5.50 20.22
N GLY A 82 -12.03 -6.43 19.29
CA GLY A 82 -13.00 -7.52 19.26
C GLY A 82 -13.96 -7.37 18.08
N PRO A 83 -15.27 -7.64 18.23
CA PRO A 83 -16.19 -7.58 17.07
C PRO A 83 -16.40 -6.16 16.51
N ASN A 84 -15.99 -5.13 17.24
CA ASN A 84 -16.18 -3.73 16.83
C ASN A 84 -14.91 -2.91 17.08
N TYR A 85 -14.68 -1.94 16.19
CA TYR A 85 -13.66 -0.92 16.39
C TYR A 85 -13.98 -0.04 17.60
N ARG A 86 -12.95 0.31 18.36
CA ARG A 86 -13.04 1.22 19.49
C ARG A 86 -12.16 2.44 19.23
N GLN A 87 -12.70 3.61 19.51
CA GLN A 87 -11.90 4.83 19.57
C GLN A 87 -10.89 4.70 20.71
N THR A 88 -9.65 5.04 20.44
CA THR A 88 -8.53 4.86 21.38
C THR A 88 -8.12 6.15 22.07
N GLY A 89 -8.67 7.26 21.62
CA GLY A 89 -8.42 8.56 22.21
C GLY A 89 -9.05 8.74 23.60
N GLY A 90 -8.76 9.85 24.22
CA GLY A 90 -9.23 10.22 25.55
C GLY A 90 -8.10 10.34 26.55
N GLY A 91 -8.47 10.31 27.82
CA GLY A 91 -7.51 10.43 28.90
C GLY A 91 -7.13 11.89 29.23
N LYS A 92 -5.90 12.07 29.71
CA LYS A 92 -5.42 13.37 30.18
C LYS A 92 -4.91 14.22 29.03
N TYR A 93 -5.49 15.40 28.88
CA TYR A 93 -5.01 16.44 27.98
C TYR A 93 -3.78 17.14 28.56
N PHE A 94 -2.84 17.52 27.68
CA PHE A 94 -1.68 18.35 28.00
C PHE A 94 -1.19 19.12 26.76
N VAL A 95 -0.47 20.21 27.00
CA VAL A 95 0.24 20.94 25.96
C VAL A 95 1.70 20.49 25.98
N LYS A 96 2.16 19.86 24.90
CA LYS A 96 3.55 19.40 24.76
C LYS A 96 4.46 20.55 24.34
N THR A 97 4.06 21.32 23.33
CA THR A 97 4.82 22.45 22.82
C THR A 97 3.91 23.64 22.60
N ARG A 98 4.38 24.79 22.98
CA ARG A 98 3.67 26.07 22.76
C ARG A 98 4.66 27.17 22.40
N THR A 99 4.62 27.60 21.15
CA THR A 99 5.35 28.74 20.62
C THR A 99 4.40 29.67 19.85
N PRO A 100 4.78 30.85 19.44
CA PRO A 100 3.95 31.69 18.56
C PRO A 100 3.64 30.99 17.22
N ASP A 101 4.54 30.11 16.73
CA ASP A 101 4.47 29.52 15.41
C ASP A 101 3.92 28.09 15.42
N LEU A 102 3.82 27.43 16.59
CA LEU A 102 3.40 26.05 16.69
C LEU A 102 2.82 25.73 18.08
N ILE A 103 1.70 25.03 18.08
CA ILE A 103 1.15 24.38 19.27
C ILE A 103 0.97 22.89 19.00
N ASP A 104 1.54 22.05 19.88
CA ASP A 104 1.35 20.60 19.95
C ASP A 104 0.59 20.27 21.23
N ILE A 105 -0.60 19.67 21.08
CA ILE A 105 -1.40 19.18 22.20
C ILE A 105 -1.51 17.67 22.13
N GLY A 106 -1.43 17.02 23.31
CA GLY A 106 -1.52 15.57 23.46
C GLY A 106 -2.66 15.13 24.36
N PHE A 107 -3.16 13.93 24.09
CA PHE A 107 -4.14 13.23 24.92
C PHE A 107 -3.57 11.83 25.21
N ARG A 108 -3.28 11.56 26.49
CA ARG A 108 -2.73 10.28 26.90
C ARG A 108 -3.77 9.42 27.58
N ASN A 109 -4.08 8.27 26.97
CA ASN A 109 -5.03 7.28 27.46
C ASN A 109 -4.29 6.01 27.89
N GLN A 110 -4.30 5.71 29.20
CA GLN A 110 -3.74 4.48 29.76
C GLN A 110 -4.74 3.33 29.63
N ARG A 111 -4.30 2.18 29.07
CA ARG A 111 -5.20 1.13 28.62
C ARG A 111 -4.85 -0.26 29.16
N LYS A 112 -4.24 -0.36 30.35
CA LYS A 112 -3.81 -1.63 30.97
C LYS A 112 -4.91 -2.69 31.06
N GLY A 113 -6.13 -2.28 31.34
CA GLY A 113 -7.31 -3.16 31.50
C GLY A 113 -8.13 -3.40 30.26
N GLU A 114 -7.73 -2.81 29.10
CA GLU A 114 -8.45 -2.95 27.85
C GLU A 114 -8.04 -4.22 27.10
N PRO A 115 -8.89 -4.75 26.18
CA PRO A 115 -8.55 -5.91 25.35
C PRO A 115 -7.24 -5.75 24.58
N GLN A 116 -6.97 -4.53 24.06
CA GLN A 116 -5.66 -4.11 23.57
C GLN A 116 -4.99 -3.27 24.65
N ALA A 117 -4.16 -3.90 25.45
CA ALA A 117 -3.44 -3.27 26.55
C ALA A 117 -2.23 -2.48 26.00
N LEU A 118 -2.52 -1.40 25.28
CA LEU A 118 -1.56 -0.47 24.69
C LEU A 118 -1.97 0.95 25.08
N ASP A 119 -1.12 1.65 25.82
CA ASP A 119 -1.35 3.09 26.04
C ASP A 119 -1.32 3.81 24.72
N CYS A 120 -2.23 4.76 24.55
CA CYS A 120 -2.36 5.54 23.34
C CYS A 120 -2.22 7.03 23.66
N GLU A 121 -1.23 7.66 23.03
CA GLU A 121 -1.05 9.10 23.09
C GLU A 121 -1.28 9.68 21.70
N ILE A 122 -2.32 10.53 21.57
CA ILE A 122 -2.72 11.14 20.30
C ILE A 122 -2.40 12.61 20.35
N HIS A 123 -1.75 13.11 19.31
CA HIS A 123 -1.34 14.49 19.19
C HIS A 123 -2.01 15.18 18.00
N TYR A 124 -2.29 16.47 18.21
CA TYR A 124 -2.71 17.40 17.17
C TYR A 124 -1.81 18.64 17.21
N VAL A 125 -1.26 18.99 16.05
CA VAL A 125 -0.29 20.07 15.93
C VAL A 125 -0.75 21.05 14.88
N LEU A 126 -0.85 22.32 15.27
CA LEU A 126 -1.19 23.40 14.37
C LEU A 126 -0.03 24.38 14.28
N LYS A 127 0.29 24.80 13.06
CA LYS A 127 1.36 25.77 12.76
C LYS A 127 0.78 27.10 12.30
N SER A 128 1.47 28.18 12.61
CA SER A 128 1.17 29.50 12.07
C SER A 128 1.20 29.47 10.53
N GLY A 129 0.24 30.10 9.88
CA GLY A 129 0.14 30.16 8.42
C GLY A 129 -0.22 28.85 7.71
N SER A 130 -0.38 27.74 8.44
CA SER A 130 -0.73 26.43 7.84
C SER A 130 -2.23 26.32 7.57
N SER A 131 -2.60 25.77 6.42
CA SER A 131 -3.97 25.35 6.11
C SER A 131 -4.19 23.84 6.39
N GLY A 132 -3.29 23.21 7.15
CA GLY A 132 -3.40 21.83 7.55
C GLY A 132 -3.16 21.60 9.04
N LEU A 133 -3.80 20.56 9.56
CA LEU A 133 -3.62 20.06 10.91
C LEU A 133 -2.76 18.81 10.88
N TYR A 134 -1.59 18.82 11.53
CA TYR A 134 -0.82 17.60 11.72
C TYR A 134 -1.41 16.77 12.85
N THR A 135 -1.30 15.45 12.71
CA THR A 135 -1.62 14.51 13.78
C THR A 135 -0.63 13.35 13.78
N TYR A 136 -0.33 12.82 14.95
CA TYR A 136 0.45 11.60 15.13
C TYR A 136 -0.03 10.85 16.38
N ALA A 137 0.31 9.57 16.45
CA ALA A 137 -0.03 8.74 17.59
C ALA A 137 1.16 7.92 18.05
N LEU A 138 1.32 7.81 19.36
CA LEU A 138 2.29 6.96 20.02
C LEU A 138 1.55 5.84 20.72
N LEU A 139 1.92 4.59 20.42
CA LEU A 139 1.44 3.41 21.13
C LEU A 139 2.57 2.86 22.01
N CYS A 140 2.27 2.59 23.28
CA CYS A 140 3.23 2.08 24.24
C CYS A 140 2.69 0.85 24.97
N HIS A 141 3.54 -0.15 25.18
CA HIS A 141 3.30 -1.30 26.04
C HIS A 141 4.33 -1.30 27.17
N PRO A 142 3.95 -0.86 28.40
CA PRO A 142 4.81 -0.95 29.56
C PRO A 142 5.05 -2.41 30.00
N ALA A 143 6.19 -2.68 30.64
CA ALA A 143 6.56 -4.03 31.09
C ALA A 143 5.57 -4.68 32.10
N ASP A 144 4.81 -3.89 32.83
CA ASP A 144 3.82 -4.37 33.79
C ASP A 144 2.43 -4.65 33.18
N TYR A 145 2.32 -4.57 31.82
CA TYR A 145 1.09 -4.86 31.09
C TYR A 145 0.98 -6.34 30.70
N PRO A 146 -0.25 -6.88 30.57
CA PRO A 146 -0.46 -8.23 30.10
C PRO A 146 -0.08 -8.34 28.62
N LYS A 147 0.21 -9.57 28.14
CA LYS A 147 0.38 -9.80 26.71
C LYS A 147 -0.79 -9.20 25.92
N THR A 148 -0.50 -8.60 24.81
CA THR A 148 -1.50 -7.98 23.96
C THR A 148 -1.21 -8.19 22.48
N GLY A 149 -2.19 -7.88 21.63
CA GLY A 149 -2.04 -7.82 20.19
C GLY A 149 -2.90 -6.70 19.62
N MET A 150 -2.46 -6.14 18.55
CA MET A 150 -3.17 -5.13 17.79
C MET A 150 -3.45 -5.69 16.39
N GLY A 151 -4.72 -5.76 16.03
CA GLY A 151 -5.17 -6.00 14.67
C GLY A 151 -5.14 -4.71 13.84
N GLU A 152 -6.27 -4.30 13.32
CA GLU A 152 -6.37 -3.04 12.58
C GLU A 152 -6.22 -1.84 13.52
N TRP A 153 -5.32 -0.94 13.14
CA TRP A 153 -5.09 0.35 13.77
C TRP A 153 -5.18 1.42 12.68
N ARG A 154 -6.03 2.45 12.88
CA ARG A 154 -6.34 3.39 11.81
C ARG A 154 -6.60 4.81 12.30
N LEU A 155 -6.34 5.80 11.40
CA LEU A 155 -6.85 7.16 11.46
C LEU A 155 -8.00 7.30 10.47
N VAL A 156 -9.09 7.89 10.89
CA VAL A 156 -10.29 8.13 10.09
C VAL A 156 -10.63 9.62 10.10
N TRP A 157 -10.77 10.20 8.93
CA TRP A 157 -11.33 11.52 8.74
C TRP A 157 -12.65 11.39 7.99
N LYS A 158 -13.76 11.54 8.71
CA LYS A 158 -15.10 11.63 8.12
C LYS A 158 -15.33 13.04 7.62
N LEU A 159 -15.56 13.16 6.34
CA LEU A 159 -15.81 14.41 5.64
C LEU A 159 -17.33 14.61 5.47
N SER A 160 -17.76 15.84 5.28
CA SER A 160 -19.13 16.12 4.89
C SER A 160 -19.33 15.80 3.40
N ASN A 161 -20.12 14.76 3.09
CA ASN A 161 -20.44 14.34 1.71
C ASN A 161 -21.20 15.43 0.93
N ASP A 162 -21.96 16.28 1.61
CA ASP A 162 -22.72 17.34 0.96
C ASP A 162 -21.82 18.53 0.57
N LEU A 163 -20.61 18.59 1.14
CA LEU A 163 -19.61 19.60 0.85
C LEU A 163 -18.65 19.18 -0.27
N LEU A 164 -18.22 17.91 -0.31
CA LEU A 164 -17.10 17.41 -1.12
C LEU A 164 -17.57 16.26 -2.02
N GLU A 165 -17.99 16.59 -3.23
CA GLU A 165 -18.60 15.64 -4.16
C GLU A 165 -17.63 14.78 -4.95
N ASN A 166 -16.36 15.20 -5.11
CA ASN A 166 -15.37 14.49 -5.92
C ASN A 166 -14.34 13.76 -5.04
N ILE A 167 -14.04 12.51 -5.37
CA ILE A 167 -12.98 11.71 -4.76
C ILE A 167 -11.73 11.72 -5.64
N TYR A 168 -10.56 11.69 -5.01
CA TYR A 168 -9.23 11.59 -5.64
C TYR A 168 -8.41 10.53 -4.90
N VAL A 169 -8.18 9.40 -5.56
CA VAL A 169 -7.39 8.28 -5.04
C VAL A 169 -5.98 8.31 -5.61
N ASP A 170 -5.89 8.32 -6.94
CA ASP A 170 -4.66 8.41 -7.72
C ASP A 170 -4.95 9.08 -9.08
N ASP A 171 -3.95 9.13 -9.97
CA ASP A 171 -4.09 9.79 -11.26
C ASP A 171 -5.05 9.08 -12.25
N LEU A 172 -5.48 7.86 -11.95
CA LEU A 172 -6.45 7.09 -12.74
C LEU A 172 -7.85 7.11 -12.12
N ARG A 173 -7.95 7.25 -10.79
CA ARG A 173 -9.19 7.15 -10.01
C ARG A 173 -9.49 8.48 -9.32
N HIS A 174 -10.16 9.36 -10.05
CA HIS A 174 -10.69 10.62 -9.54
C HIS A 174 -11.96 10.99 -10.30
N TRP A 175 -13.07 11.14 -9.60
CA TRP A 175 -14.38 11.36 -10.19
C TRP A 175 -15.41 11.83 -9.18
N GLN A 176 -16.59 12.23 -9.67
CA GLN A 176 -17.71 12.57 -8.83
C GLN A 176 -18.32 11.30 -8.20
N MET A 177 -18.44 11.29 -6.89
CA MET A 177 -19.03 10.20 -6.13
C MET A 177 -20.57 10.18 -6.24
N PRO A 178 -21.20 8.99 -6.07
CA PRO A 178 -22.64 8.92 -5.85
C PRO A 178 -23.05 9.80 -4.67
N SER A 179 -24.22 10.43 -4.78
CA SER A 179 -24.72 11.28 -3.70
C SER A 179 -25.18 10.45 -2.48
N SER A 180 -25.29 11.10 -1.32
CA SER A 180 -25.85 10.47 -0.12
C SER A 180 -27.27 9.93 -0.37
N GLU A 181 -28.05 10.56 -1.26
CA GLU A 181 -29.38 10.12 -1.64
C GLU A 181 -29.36 8.86 -2.51
N ASP A 182 -28.38 8.72 -3.42
CA ASP A 182 -28.19 7.52 -4.23
C ASP A 182 -27.84 6.32 -3.34
N TYR A 183 -26.97 6.50 -2.34
CA TYR A 183 -26.67 5.42 -1.37
C TYR A 183 -27.87 5.03 -0.51
N LYS A 184 -28.75 5.96 -0.11
CA LYS A 184 -29.97 5.64 0.63
C LYS A 184 -30.93 4.78 -0.19
N LYS A 185 -30.96 4.94 -1.51
CA LYS A 185 -31.81 4.19 -2.44
C LYS A 185 -31.14 2.93 -2.98
N SER A 186 -29.88 2.68 -2.66
CA SER A 186 -29.11 1.57 -3.17
C SER A 186 -29.53 0.22 -2.61
N GLU A 187 -29.19 -0.85 -3.32
CA GLU A 187 -29.43 -2.24 -2.94
C GLU A 187 -28.15 -2.89 -2.43
N ARG A 188 -28.15 -3.43 -1.21
CA ARG A 188 -27.01 -4.18 -0.69
C ARG A 188 -26.98 -5.59 -1.26
N THR A 189 -25.80 -6.02 -1.75
CA THR A 189 -25.62 -7.38 -2.25
C THR A 189 -25.49 -8.43 -1.16
N GLY A 190 -25.29 -8.03 0.11
CA GLY A 190 -24.99 -8.92 1.23
C GLY A 190 -23.52 -9.40 1.25
N ILE A 191 -22.68 -8.96 0.32
CA ILE A 191 -21.29 -9.38 0.20
C ILE A 191 -20.38 -8.16 0.41
N LYS A 192 -19.51 -8.24 1.42
CA LYS A 192 -18.37 -7.32 1.66
C LYS A 192 -18.65 -5.83 1.42
N GLU A 193 -19.81 -5.34 1.83
CA GLU A 193 -20.16 -3.92 1.69
C GLU A 193 -20.32 -3.44 0.24
N ILE A 194 -20.48 -4.39 -0.69
CA ILE A 194 -20.79 -4.09 -2.09
C ILE A 194 -22.26 -3.68 -2.20
N THR A 195 -22.50 -2.58 -2.89
CA THR A 195 -23.79 -1.94 -3.05
C THR A 195 -24.09 -1.72 -4.53
N LYS A 196 -25.29 -2.09 -5.00
CA LYS A 196 -25.76 -1.75 -6.34
C LYS A 196 -26.50 -0.42 -6.28
N LEU A 197 -26.00 0.55 -7.03
CA LEU A 197 -26.64 1.86 -7.16
C LEU A 197 -27.83 1.78 -8.12
N THR A 198 -28.96 2.36 -7.73
CA THR A 198 -30.22 2.26 -8.48
C THR A 198 -30.68 3.59 -9.04
N THR A 199 -30.05 4.70 -8.64
CA THR A 199 -30.38 6.07 -9.05
C THR A 199 -29.12 6.88 -9.35
N GLY A 200 -29.29 8.08 -9.92
CA GLY A 200 -28.22 8.97 -10.28
C GLY A 200 -27.41 8.53 -11.49
N ASP A 201 -26.27 9.15 -11.71
CA ASP A 201 -25.39 8.87 -12.86
C ASP A 201 -24.71 7.49 -12.76
N TRP A 202 -24.72 6.88 -11.58
CA TRP A 202 -24.15 5.57 -11.28
C TRP A 202 -25.19 4.43 -11.33
N ALA A 203 -26.43 4.70 -11.71
CA ALA A 203 -27.48 3.69 -11.74
C ALA A 203 -27.09 2.45 -12.53
N GLY A 204 -27.28 1.27 -11.92
CA GLY A 204 -26.90 -0.02 -12.47
C GLY A 204 -25.47 -0.48 -12.18
N ARG A 205 -24.61 0.39 -11.64
CA ARG A 205 -23.23 0.05 -11.25
C ARG A 205 -23.18 -0.47 -9.80
N PHE A 206 -22.13 -1.21 -9.52
CA PHE A 206 -21.78 -1.61 -8.18
C PHE A 206 -20.72 -0.65 -7.64
N ASP A 207 -20.79 -0.36 -6.34
CA ASP A 207 -19.84 0.43 -5.60
C ASP A 207 -19.39 -0.31 -4.36
N CYS A 208 -18.11 -0.31 -4.11
CA CYS A 208 -17.48 -0.92 -2.96
C CYS A 208 -16.39 0.00 -2.44
N LYS A 209 -16.33 0.23 -1.14
CA LYS A 209 -15.24 1.05 -0.57
C LYS A 209 -13.84 0.52 -0.90
N TYR A 210 -13.71 -0.75 -1.25
CA TYR A 210 -12.44 -1.39 -1.61
C TYR A 210 -11.97 -1.07 -3.03
N ASP A 211 -12.83 -0.57 -3.91
CA ASP A 211 -12.46 -0.06 -5.24
C ASP A 211 -11.49 1.12 -5.15
N TYR A 212 -11.46 1.77 -3.98
CA TYR A 212 -10.66 2.96 -3.70
C TYR A 212 -9.40 2.68 -2.89
N ASN A 213 -9.02 1.41 -2.69
CA ASN A 213 -7.75 1.06 -2.07
C ASN A 213 -6.57 1.39 -3.00
N ALA A 214 -5.42 1.75 -2.45
CA ALA A 214 -4.21 1.98 -3.22
C ALA A 214 -2.95 1.62 -2.43
N SER A 215 -1.84 1.43 -3.13
CA SER A 215 -0.52 1.33 -2.53
C SER A 215 -0.10 2.70 -1.99
N TYR A 216 0.21 2.78 -0.70
CA TYR A 216 0.58 4.06 -0.06
C TYR A 216 1.94 4.61 -0.53
N TYR A 217 2.83 3.74 -1.01
CA TYR A 217 4.11 4.17 -1.57
C TYR A 217 4.00 4.76 -2.97
N ASP A 218 2.95 4.40 -3.73
CA ASP A 218 2.72 4.92 -5.08
C ASP A 218 1.96 6.25 -5.04
N ILE A 219 1.18 6.49 -3.96
CA ILE A 219 0.44 7.72 -3.75
C ILE A 219 0.98 8.45 -2.51
N GLY A 220 1.18 9.74 -2.59
CA GLY A 220 1.63 10.56 -1.45
C GLY A 220 0.48 11.27 -0.74
N CYS A 221 -0.66 11.41 -1.42
CA CYS A 221 -1.87 12.01 -0.88
C CYS A 221 -3.10 11.41 -1.55
N TRP A 222 -4.24 11.58 -0.91
CA TRP A 222 -5.58 11.29 -1.44
C TRP A 222 -6.59 12.15 -0.71
N GLY A 223 -7.79 12.25 -1.24
CA GLY A 223 -8.82 13.04 -0.57
C GLY A 223 -10.04 13.33 -1.40
N HIS A 224 -10.69 14.41 -1.04
CA HIS A 224 -11.93 14.86 -1.66
C HIS A 224 -11.89 16.35 -1.95
N ALA A 225 -12.58 16.76 -3.00
CA ALA A 225 -12.74 18.17 -3.36
C ALA A 225 -14.13 18.48 -3.86
N SER A 226 -14.47 19.76 -3.84
CA SER A 226 -15.70 20.29 -4.41
C SER A 226 -15.39 21.34 -5.47
N ASP A 227 -15.81 21.11 -6.70
CA ASP A 227 -15.76 22.12 -7.74
C ASP A 227 -16.73 23.27 -7.46
N LYS A 228 -17.91 22.92 -6.93
CA LYS A 228 -18.96 23.89 -6.59
C LYS A 228 -18.52 24.82 -5.44
N ASN A 229 -17.96 24.26 -4.37
CA ASN A 229 -17.54 25.00 -3.18
C ASN A 229 -16.08 25.47 -3.27
N GLN A 230 -15.33 25.01 -4.27
CA GLN A 230 -13.92 25.36 -4.50
C GLN A 230 -13.01 25.07 -3.30
N VAL A 231 -13.28 23.98 -2.59
CA VAL A 231 -12.53 23.55 -1.41
C VAL A 231 -12.17 22.09 -1.49
N GLY A 232 -11.00 21.72 -0.95
CA GLY A 232 -10.50 20.35 -0.89
C GLY A 232 -9.95 19.97 0.48
N GLY A 233 -10.05 18.68 0.82
CA GLY A 233 -9.55 18.08 2.04
C GLY A 233 -8.74 16.81 1.72
N TRP A 234 -7.44 16.81 2.11
CA TRP A 234 -6.44 15.86 1.66
C TRP A 234 -5.69 15.23 2.82
N MET A 235 -5.51 13.92 2.77
CA MET A 235 -4.54 13.21 3.60
C MET A 235 -3.19 13.26 2.89
N VAL A 236 -2.15 13.80 3.55
CA VAL A 236 -0.82 13.99 2.97
C VAL A 236 0.24 13.29 3.81
N LEU A 237 1.12 12.52 3.16
CA LEU A 237 2.19 11.75 3.77
C LEU A 237 3.56 12.41 3.52
N GLY A 238 4.32 12.65 4.60
CA GLY A 238 5.73 13.05 4.53
C GLY A 238 6.69 11.88 4.65
N GLY A 239 6.33 10.84 5.42
CA GLY A 239 7.14 9.66 5.67
C GLY A 239 6.34 8.37 5.62
N TYR A 240 7.05 7.24 5.52
CA TYR A 240 6.45 5.91 5.33
C TYR A 240 7.03 4.87 6.29
N ASP A 241 8.05 5.20 7.08
CA ASP A 241 8.83 4.25 7.88
C ASP A 241 7.99 3.52 8.97
N PHE A 242 6.87 4.09 9.38
CA PHE A 242 5.96 3.51 10.36
C PHE A 242 4.97 2.49 9.79
N PHE A 243 4.81 2.39 8.46
CA PHE A 243 3.91 1.41 7.85
C PHE A 243 4.44 -0.02 7.99
N ASN A 244 3.54 -0.96 8.20
CA ASN A 244 3.77 -2.37 7.96
C ASN A 244 3.72 -2.66 6.44
N ASP A 245 4.08 -3.88 6.02
CA ASP A 245 3.97 -4.38 4.64
C ASP A 245 4.89 -3.69 3.62
N GLY A 246 5.77 -2.78 4.06
CA GLY A 246 6.73 -2.11 3.18
C GLY A 246 6.10 -1.50 1.93
N PRO A 247 6.78 -1.57 0.76
CA PRO A 247 6.31 -0.92 -0.46
C PRO A 247 5.06 -1.55 -1.08
N THR A 248 4.65 -2.75 -0.62
CA THR A 248 3.39 -3.38 -1.05
C THR A 248 2.22 -3.06 -0.11
N LYS A 249 2.41 -2.10 0.83
CA LYS A 249 1.33 -1.65 1.69
C LYS A 249 0.23 -1.02 0.86
N GLN A 250 -0.90 -1.70 0.81
CA GLN A 250 -2.15 -1.18 0.28
C GLN A 250 -3.25 -1.32 1.32
N ASP A 251 -4.16 -0.41 1.36
CA ASP A 251 -5.41 -0.52 2.13
C ASP A 251 -6.37 0.60 1.70
N LEU A 252 -7.49 0.68 2.40
CA LEU A 252 -8.44 1.77 2.26
C LEU A 252 -7.74 3.11 2.55
N ASN A 253 -7.79 4.01 1.61
CA ASN A 253 -7.26 5.36 1.72
C ASN A 253 -8.36 6.42 1.52
N ALA A 254 -9.30 6.19 0.62
CA ALA A 254 -10.48 7.00 0.49
C ALA A 254 -11.72 6.12 0.31
N ALA A 255 -12.88 6.65 0.60
CA ALA A 255 -14.19 6.11 0.25
C ALA A 255 -15.18 7.28 0.29
N THR A 256 -16.43 7.08 -0.09
CA THR A 256 -17.41 8.16 -0.06
C THR A 256 -17.46 8.85 1.30
N GLY A 257 -17.06 10.13 1.31
CA GLY A 257 -17.01 10.98 2.50
C GLY A 257 -16.03 10.56 3.59
N ILE A 258 -15.03 9.76 3.29
CA ILE A 258 -14.06 9.29 4.28
C ILE A 258 -12.66 9.28 3.68
N ASN A 259 -11.69 9.84 4.41
CA ASN A 259 -10.27 9.59 4.23
C ASN A 259 -9.75 8.70 5.34
N HIS A 260 -8.96 7.69 4.99
CA HIS A 260 -8.43 6.69 5.92
C HIS A 260 -6.92 6.58 5.83
N ILE A 261 -6.28 6.17 6.94
CA ILE A 261 -4.98 5.49 6.95
C ILE A 261 -5.08 4.27 7.86
N HIS A 262 -4.68 3.11 7.35
CA HIS A 262 -4.53 1.88 8.11
C HIS A 262 -3.04 1.60 8.37
N PHE A 263 -2.66 1.38 9.63
CA PHE A 263 -1.26 1.25 10.05
C PHE A 263 -0.87 -0.17 10.43
N GLY A 264 -1.80 -0.94 11.00
CA GLY A 264 -1.57 -2.29 11.48
C GLY A 264 -1.95 -3.35 10.46
N MET A 265 -2.60 -4.41 10.92
CA MET A 265 -3.16 -5.44 10.05
C MET A 265 -4.10 -4.80 9.04
N ASN A 266 -3.95 -5.15 7.79
CA ASN A 266 -4.81 -4.67 6.73
C ASN A 266 -5.83 -5.73 6.31
N HIS A 267 -6.72 -5.36 5.40
CA HIS A 267 -7.74 -6.24 4.85
C HIS A 267 -7.18 -7.35 3.93
N TYR A 268 -5.89 -7.27 3.56
CA TYR A 268 -5.22 -8.13 2.58
C TYR A 268 -4.12 -8.99 3.23
N ASN A 269 -4.43 -9.63 4.36
CA ASN A 269 -3.51 -10.42 5.17
C ASN A 269 -2.35 -9.59 5.73
N GLY A 270 -2.68 -8.46 6.35
CA GLY A 270 -1.68 -7.61 6.99
C GLY A 270 -1.08 -8.21 8.25
N SER A 271 0.00 -7.58 8.69
CA SER A 271 0.73 -7.96 9.89
C SER A 271 0.05 -7.43 11.14
N SER A 272 -0.26 -8.29 12.09
CA SER A 272 -0.66 -7.89 13.42
C SER A 272 0.56 -7.67 14.31
N THR A 273 0.46 -6.69 15.22
CA THR A 273 1.49 -6.47 16.24
C THR A 273 1.15 -7.29 17.47
N ALA A 274 2.07 -8.13 17.91
CA ALA A 274 1.95 -8.87 19.17
C ALA A 274 3.08 -8.46 20.12
N VAL A 275 2.73 -8.25 21.40
CA VAL A 275 3.67 -7.88 22.47
C VAL A 275 3.46 -8.82 23.65
N ALA A 276 4.54 -9.43 24.15
CA ALA A 276 4.46 -10.38 25.26
C ALA A 276 4.27 -9.66 26.60
N ALA A 277 3.74 -10.36 27.59
CA ALA A 277 3.74 -9.86 28.96
C ALA A 277 5.19 -9.68 29.46
N GLY A 278 5.47 -8.57 30.11
CA GLY A 278 6.84 -8.24 30.59
C GLY A 278 7.71 -7.55 29.53
N GLU A 279 7.26 -7.46 28.31
CA GLU A 279 7.97 -6.80 27.22
C GLU A 279 7.59 -5.32 27.13
N THR A 280 8.60 -4.44 27.01
CA THR A 280 8.37 -3.02 26.72
C THR A 280 8.42 -2.81 25.22
N TRP A 281 7.42 -2.11 24.67
CA TRP A 281 7.36 -1.78 23.27
C TRP A 281 6.76 -0.37 23.06
N GLU A 282 7.27 0.35 22.07
CA GLU A 282 6.77 1.66 21.70
C GLU A 282 6.91 1.87 20.18
N LYS A 283 5.90 2.48 19.55
CA LYS A 283 5.96 2.90 18.15
C LYS A 283 5.16 4.16 17.90
N LEU A 284 5.76 5.09 17.16
CA LEU A 284 5.11 6.30 16.69
C LEU A 284 4.62 6.12 15.25
N TYR A 285 3.39 6.55 15.00
CA TYR A 285 2.72 6.56 13.70
C TYR A 285 2.47 7.99 13.26
N GLY A 286 3.01 8.36 12.11
CA GLY A 286 2.96 9.73 11.59
C GLY A 286 4.27 10.50 11.80
N PRO A 287 4.25 11.85 11.75
CA PRO A 287 3.09 12.72 11.56
C PRO A 287 2.43 12.63 10.19
N PHE A 288 1.11 12.86 10.17
CA PHE A 288 0.29 13.01 8.96
C PHE A 288 -0.20 14.43 8.87
N LEU A 289 -0.39 14.95 7.66
CA LEU A 289 -0.98 16.26 7.45
C LEU A 289 -2.40 16.12 6.90
N LEU A 290 -3.37 16.61 7.64
CA LEU A 290 -4.75 16.79 7.20
C LEU A 290 -4.82 18.17 6.54
N TYR A 291 -4.63 18.20 5.23
CA TYR A 291 -4.43 19.42 4.45
C TYR A 291 -5.73 19.90 3.82
N CYS A 292 -6.00 21.21 3.92
CA CYS A 292 -7.12 21.86 3.27
C CYS A 292 -6.61 22.91 2.28
N ASN A 293 -7.25 23.02 1.13
CA ASN A 293 -6.93 24.04 0.14
C ASN A 293 -8.18 24.55 -0.59
N THR A 294 -8.01 25.61 -1.39
CA THR A 294 -9.06 26.17 -2.24
C THR A 294 -8.51 26.50 -3.61
N SER A 295 -9.34 26.38 -4.64
CA SER A 295 -9.00 26.84 -5.99
C SER A 295 -10.26 27.19 -6.78
N THR A 296 -10.24 28.35 -7.43
CA THR A 296 -11.27 28.75 -8.41
C THR A 296 -11.16 27.98 -9.73
N LYS A 297 -10.08 27.20 -9.91
CA LYS A 297 -9.82 26.35 -11.08
C LYS A 297 -10.34 24.92 -10.90
N GLY A 298 -11.05 24.63 -9.80
CA GLY A 298 -11.67 23.33 -9.53
C GLY A 298 -10.78 22.31 -8.84
N GLY A 299 -11.30 21.09 -8.73
CA GLY A 299 -10.71 19.95 -8.00
C GLY A 299 -9.36 19.52 -8.51
N GLU A 300 -9.15 19.49 -9.82
CA GLU A 300 -7.86 19.13 -10.43
C GLU A 300 -6.72 20.05 -10.00
N ALA A 301 -6.99 21.36 -9.88
CA ALA A 301 -5.99 22.30 -9.41
C ALA A 301 -5.70 22.12 -7.91
N MET A 302 -6.71 21.77 -7.11
CA MET A 302 -6.56 21.45 -5.69
C MET A 302 -5.82 20.13 -5.50
N TRP A 303 -6.07 19.12 -6.35
CA TRP A 303 -5.34 17.86 -6.40
C TRP A 303 -3.85 18.07 -6.74
N ALA A 304 -3.56 18.85 -7.78
CA ALA A 304 -2.19 19.20 -8.15
C ALA A 304 -1.46 19.93 -7.02
N ASP A 305 -2.16 20.78 -6.26
CA ASP A 305 -1.61 21.47 -5.09
C ASP A 305 -1.33 20.50 -3.93
N ALA A 306 -2.23 19.55 -3.64
CA ALA A 306 -2.00 18.51 -2.65
C ALA A 306 -0.77 17.64 -2.99
N LYS A 307 -0.55 17.32 -4.28
CA LYS A 307 0.66 16.63 -4.74
C LYS A 307 1.93 17.46 -4.54
N ARG A 308 1.88 18.80 -4.69
CA ARG A 308 3.00 19.68 -4.34
C ARG A 308 3.28 19.67 -2.83
N GLN A 309 2.22 19.66 -2.01
CA GLN A 309 2.37 19.55 -0.56
C GLN A 309 3.06 18.26 -0.14
N VAL A 310 2.81 17.12 -0.82
CA VAL A 310 3.56 15.86 -0.59
C VAL A 310 5.06 16.08 -0.73
N ALA A 311 5.51 16.78 -1.78
CA ALA A 311 6.94 17.03 -1.99
C ALA A 311 7.54 17.89 -0.86
N ILE A 312 6.78 18.87 -0.35
CA ILE A 312 7.19 19.70 0.78
C ILE A 312 7.32 18.86 2.05
N GLU A 313 6.33 18.01 2.34
CA GLU A 313 6.33 17.16 3.52
C GLU A 313 7.45 16.10 3.48
N LYS A 314 7.69 15.50 2.32
CA LYS A 314 8.81 14.55 2.12
C LYS A 314 10.17 15.23 2.33
N ALA A 315 10.36 16.45 1.84
CA ALA A 315 11.59 17.20 2.02
C ALA A 315 11.80 17.65 3.49
N ALA A 316 10.71 17.84 4.23
CA ALA A 316 10.74 18.20 5.65
C ALA A 316 10.88 16.99 6.60
N TRP A 317 10.83 15.75 6.07
CA TRP A 317 10.92 14.53 6.88
C TRP A 317 12.37 14.18 7.24
N PRO A 318 12.70 13.80 8.51
CA PRO A 318 11.82 13.86 9.68
C PRO A 318 11.64 15.30 10.17
N HIS A 319 10.41 15.61 10.61
CA HIS A 319 10.05 16.97 10.99
C HIS A 319 10.83 17.49 12.21
N VAL A 320 11.50 18.62 12.07
CA VAL A 320 12.35 19.23 13.10
C VAL A 320 11.56 19.77 14.31
N TRP A 321 10.27 20.01 14.14
CA TRP A 321 9.40 20.50 15.20
C TRP A 321 8.93 19.42 16.18
N LEU A 322 9.03 18.13 15.80
CA LEU A 322 8.69 17.01 16.66
C LEU A 322 9.90 16.65 17.52
N THR A 323 10.04 17.32 18.64
CA THR A 323 11.13 17.13 19.62
C THR A 323 10.67 16.32 20.83
N ASP A 324 11.61 15.96 21.71
CA ASP A 324 11.37 15.32 23.01
C ASP A 324 10.48 14.06 22.91
N THR A 325 10.70 13.29 21.85
CA THR A 325 9.99 12.02 21.58
C THR A 325 11.04 10.96 21.23
N PRO A 326 11.42 10.07 22.16
CA PRO A 326 12.49 9.07 21.92
C PRO A 326 12.26 8.20 20.69
N SER A 327 11.02 7.81 20.44
CA SER A 327 10.62 7.04 19.24
C SER A 327 10.62 7.83 17.95
N TYR A 328 10.97 9.14 17.98
CA TYR A 328 11.13 9.99 16.80
C TYR A 328 12.46 10.74 16.84
N PRO A 329 13.60 10.06 16.63
CA PRO A 329 14.89 10.73 16.63
C PRO A 329 14.97 11.80 15.53
N PRO A 330 15.63 12.95 15.80
CA PRO A 330 15.82 14.00 14.80
C PRO A 330 16.73 13.53 13.66
N ALA A 331 16.76 14.26 12.54
CA ALA A 331 17.59 13.91 11.38
C ALA A 331 19.08 13.73 11.74
N SER A 332 19.61 14.54 12.67
CA SER A 332 21.00 14.44 13.15
C SER A 332 21.32 13.16 13.92
N ALA A 333 20.31 12.44 14.38
CA ALA A 333 20.45 11.16 15.09
C ALA A 333 20.06 9.95 14.21
N ARG A 334 19.93 10.16 12.89
CA ARG A 334 19.60 9.13 11.90
C ARG A 334 20.77 8.86 10.96
N GLY A 335 20.74 7.69 10.32
CA GLY A 335 21.68 7.29 9.29
C GLY A 335 21.10 7.41 7.89
N VAL A 336 21.99 7.33 6.92
CA VAL A 336 21.68 7.18 5.49
C VAL A 336 22.47 5.98 5.02
N LEU A 337 21.84 5.07 4.27
CA LEU A 337 22.54 3.94 3.63
C LEU A 337 22.49 4.10 2.13
N ALA A 338 23.66 4.04 1.48
CA ALA A 338 23.79 4.05 0.02
C ALA A 338 24.49 2.79 -0.48
N GLY A 339 24.25 2.44 -1.74
CA GLY A 339 24.85 1.28 -2.39
C GLY A 339 24.43 1.16 -3.85
N GLN A 340 24.84 0.06 -4.48
CA GLN A 340 24.43 -0.31 -5.82
C GLN A 340 23.92 -1.75 -5.84
N LEU A 341 22.76 -1.97 -6.44
CA LEU A 341 22.19 -3.29 -6.72
C LEU A 341 22.51 -3.67 -8.17
N VAL A 342 23.08 -4.85 -8.35
CA VAL A 342 23.36 -5.46 -9.65
C VAL A 342 22.58 -6.77 -9.75
N ILE A 343 21.78 -6.94 -10.80
CA ILE A 343 21.03 -8.17 -11.05
C ILE A 343 21.78 -9.03 -12.07
N LYS A 344 21.92 -10.31 -11.76
CA LYS A 344 22.44 -11.34 -12.67
C LYS A 344 21.39 -12.41 -12.85
N ASP A 345 20.83 -12.49 -14.03
CA ASP A 345 19.83 -13.50 -14.40
C ASP A 345 20.33 -14.29 -15.60
N ALA A 346 20.50 -15.60 -15.43
CA ALA A 346 21.03 -16.48 -16.48
C ALA A 346 20.03 -16.68 -17.64
N LEU A 347 18.74 -16.57 -17.38
CA LEU A 347 17.68 -16.74 -18.37
C LEU A 347 17.17 -15.40 -18.94
N LYS A 348 17.41 -14.28 -18.21
CA LYS A 348 17.04 -12.91 -18.61
C LYS A 348 18.26 -11.98 -18.49
N PRO A 349 19.31 -12.14 -19.32
CA PRO A 349 20.58 -11.44 -19.15
C PRO A 349 20.52 -9.92 -19.30
N ASN A 350 19.42 -9.39 -19.86
CA ASN A 350 19.16 -7.96 -20.02
C ASN A 350 18.39 -7.35 -18.84
N LEU A 351 18.01 -8.14 -17.84
CA LEU A 351 17.32 -7.63 -16.66
C LEU A 351 18.28 -6.78 -15.84
N THR A 352 17.83 -5.59 -15.45
CA THR A 352 18.62 -4.63 -14.67
C THR A 352 17.94 -4.31 -13.34
N ALA A 353 18.67 -3.66 -12.46
CA ALA A 353 18.15 -3.18 -11.18
C ALA A 353 17.44 -1.81 -11.27
N ALA A 354 17.18 -1.32 -12.48
CA ALA A 354 16.46 -0.07 -12.68
C ALA A 354 15.11 -0.08 -11.96
N LYS A 355 14.87 0.94 -11.14
CA LYS A 355 13.64 1.09 -10.33
C LYS A 355 13.36 -0.05 -9.34
N ALA A 356 14.33 -0.92 -9.06
CA ALA A 356 14.19 -1.95 -8.04
C ALA A 356 13.85 -1.33 -6.68
N TRP A 357 12.99 -1.97 -5.92
CA TRP A 357 12.84 -1.66 -4.51
C TRP A 357 14.03 -2.19 -3.73
N VAL A 358 14.60 -1.33 -2.88
CA VAL A 358 15.64 -1.68 -1.92
C VAL A 358 15.20 -1.15 -0.55
N GLY A 359 15.26 -1.98 0.46
CA GLY A 359 14.77 -1.58 1.77
C GLY A 359 15.39 -2.33 2.94
N LEU A 360 15.17 -1.75 4.11
CA LEU A 360 15.61 -2.26 5.40
C LEU A 360 14.40 -2.56 6.28
N ALA A 361 14.38 -3.73 6.89
CA ALA A 361 13.38 -4.13 7.86
C ALA A 361 14.01 -4.93 9.01
N GLN A 362 13.27 -5.11 10.11
CA GLN A 362 13.70 -5.85 11.29
C GLN A 362 12.69 -6.96 11.64
N PRO A 363 12.42 -7.93 10.73
CA PRO A 363 11.52 -9.02 11.05
C PRO A 363 12.10 -9.89 12.16
N PRO A 364 11.25 -10.63 12.91
CA PRO A 364 11.73 -11.62 13.86
C PRO A 364 12.52 -12.72 13.11
N PRO A 365 13.37 -13.48 13.77
CA PRO A 365 14.13 -14.58 13.15
C PRO A 365 13.21 -15.53 12.35
N GLY A 366 13.59 -15.79 11.10
CA GLY A 366 12.78 -16.58 10.15
C GLY A 366 11.53 -15.88 9.61
N GLY A 367 11.34 -14.61 9.94
CA GLY A 367 10.24 -13.78 9.43
C GLY A 367 10.58 -13.11 8.11
N ASN A 368 9.61 -12.35 7.61
CA ASN A 368 9.72 -11.62 6.35
C ASN A 368 9.19 -10.19 6.55
N TRP A 369 9.77 -9.23 5.83
CA TRP A 369 9.37 -7.82 5.86
C TRP A 369 7.88 -7.61 5.59
N GLN A 370 7.23 -8.46 4.79
CA GLN A 370 5.81 -8.39 4.49
C GLN A 370 4.93 -8.56 5.75
N PHE A 371 5.46 -9.15 6.82
CA PHE A 371 4.76 -9.39 8.09
C PHE A 371 5.32 -8.55 9.25
N GLU A 372 6.32 -7.69 8.99
CA GLU A 372 6.89 -6.82 10.01
C GLU A 372 5.96 -5.64 10.31
N SER A 373 5.50 -5.54 11.55
CA SER A 373 4.60 -4.47 12.02
C SER A 373 5.08 -3.78 13.30
N ARG A 374 6.04 -4.39 14.01
CA ARG A 374 6.51 -3.91 15.32
C ARG A 374 7.52 -2.78 15.22
N HIS A 375 8.39 -2.85 14.20
CA HIS A 375 9.48 -1.91 13.98
C HIS A 375 9.19 -1.01 12.78
N TYR A 376 10.20 -0.28 12.35
CA TYR A 376 10.14 0.64 11.23
C TYR A 376 10.77 -0.01 10.01
N GLN A 377 10.27 0.34 8.82
CA GLN A 377 10.82 -0.12 7.56
C GLN A 377 11.22 1.07 6.70
N TYR A 378 12.32 0.97 5.98
CA TYR A 378 12.86 2.05 5.16
C TYR A 378 13.04 1.55 3.74
N TRP A 379 12.35 2.12 2.78
CA TRP A 379 12.35 1.67 1.40
C TRP A 379 12.60 2.82 0.44
N THR A 380 13.34 2.54 -0.65
CA THR A 380 13.62 3.45 -1.75
C THR A 380 13.58 2.72 -3.08
N ARG A 381 13.52 3.47 -4.17
CA ARG A 381 13.74 2.95 -5.53
C ARG A 381 15.18 3.18 -5.94
N ALA A 382 15.80 2.19 -6.57
CA ALA A 382 17.07 2.36 -7.26
C ALA A 382 16.90 3.22 -8.51
N ASP A 383 17.95 3.90 -8.92
CA ASP A 383 18.02 4.62 -10.19
C ASP A 383 18.17 3.67 -11.39
N GLU A 384 18.29 4.21 -12.59
CA GLU A 384 18.44 3.43 -13.83
C GLU A 384 19.74 2.59 -13.87
N ALA A 385 20.75 2.93 -13.08
CA ALA A 385 22.01 2.21 -12.94
C ALA A 385 22.03 1.26 -11.72
N GLY A 386 20.94 1.19 -10.96
CA GLY A 386 20.84 0.37 -9.76
C GLY A 386 21.40 1.02 -8.49
N HIS A 387 21.83 2.30 -8.50
CA HIS A 387 22.23 2.97 -7.28
C HIS A 387 21.00 3.32 -6.44
N PHE A 388 21.15 3.21 -5.13
CA PHE A 388 20.11 3.56 -4.19
C PHE A 388 20.65 4.36 -3.01
N THR A 389 19.77 5.15 -2.40
CA THR A 389 20.00 5.83 -1.14
C THR A 389 18.75 5.74 -0.29
N ILE A 390 18.87 5.15 0.89
CA ILE A 390 17.82 5.06 1.90
C ILE A 390 18.09 6.13 2.95
N PRO A 391 17.28 7.19 3.03
CA PRO A 391 17.50 8.28 3.98
C PRO A 391 16.86 8.02 5.34
N ALA A 392 17.27 8.81 6.32
CA ALA A 392 16.60 8.99 7.60
C ALA A 392 16.33 7.70 8.41
N ILE A 393 17.25 6.75 8.35
CA ILE A 393 17.17 5.45 9.02
C ILE A 393 17.50 5.62 10.51
N ARG A 394 16.71 5.04 11.41
CA ARG A 394 17.08 4.91 12.83
C ARG A 394 18.29 3.97 12.94
N PRO A 395 19.34 4.32 13.74
CA PRO A 395 20.46 3.41 13.95
C PRO A 395 20.04 2.06 14.47
N GLY A 396 20.66 0.98 13.97
CA GLY A 396 20.34 -0.38 14.38
C GLY A 396 20.80 -1.43 13.38
N ALA A 397 20.55 -2.69 13.71
CA ALA A 397 20.78 -3.83 12.84
C ALA A 397 19.53 -4.19 12.05
N TYR A 398 19.70 -4.44 10.76
CA TYR A 398 18.61 -4.67 9.80
C TYR A 398 18.88 -5.88 8.92
N THR A 399 17.84 -6.34 8.28
CA THR A 399 17.91 -7.17 7.07
C THR A 399 17.61 -6.28 5.86
N LEU A 400 18.49 -6.30 4.88
CA LEU A 400 18.31 -5.63 3.60
C LEU A 400 17.59 -6.57 2.63
N TYR A 401 16.59 -6.04 1.97
CA TYR A 401 15.82 -6.71 0.94
C TYR A 401 15.86 -5.92 -0.35
N ALA A 402 15.83 -6.63 -1.49
CA ALA A 402 15.60 -5.98 -2.78
C ALA A 402 14.77 -6.88 -3.70
N PHE A 403 13.90 -6.27 -4.50
CA PHE A 403 13.14 -6.94 -5.55
C PHE A 403 12.81 -5.96 -6.68
N THR A 404 12.56 -6.51 -7.86
CA THR A 404 12.24 -5.71 -9.05
C THR A 404 11.23 -6.40 -9.93
N GLU A 405 10.55 -5.64 -10.77
CA GLU A 405 9.74 -6.15 -11.87
C GLU A 405 10.64 -6.96 -12.81
N GLY A 406 10.15 -8.10 -13.28
CA GLY A 406 10.87 -9.01 -14.19
C GLY A 406 11.66 -10.13 -13.50
N ALA A 407 11.94 -10.03 -12.19
CA ALA A 407 12.60 -11.07 -11.41
C ALA A 407 11.65 -11.74 -10.40
N VAL A 408 11.67 -13.07 -10.35
CA VAL A 408 10.93 -13.82 -9.33
C VAL A 408 11.70 -13.87 -8.02
N GLY A 409 11.01 -13.63 -6.91
CA GLY A 409 11.61 -13.68 -5.58
C GLY A 409 12.18 -12.35 -5.11
N GLU A 410 13.21 -12.42 -4.28
CA GLU A 410 13.88 -11.23 -3.70
C GLU A 410 15.31 -11.54 -3.29
N TYR A 411 16.14 -10.49 -3.23
CA TYR A 411 17.43 -10.52 -2.55
C TYR A 411 17.22 -10.32 -1.06
N LEU A 412 18.04 -10.96 -0.26
CA LEU A 412 18.06 -10.84 1.20
C LEU A 412 19.50 -10.84 1.70
N GLN A 413 19.82 -9.89 2.60
CA GLN A 413 21.09 -9.84 3.33
C GLN A 413 20.82 -9.46 4.78
N GLU A 414 21.08 -10.39 5.71
CA GLU A 414 20.99 -10.15 7.15
C GLU A 414 22.21 -9.35 7.65
N HIS A 415 22.10 -8.81 8.86
CA HIS A 415 23.19 -8.16 9.60
C HIS A 415 23.74 -6.92 8.90
N VAL A 416 22.87 -6.05 8.38
CA VAL A 416 23.24 -4.74 7.87
C VAL A 416 23.11 -3.72 9.00
N ASP A 417 24.25 -3.30 9.56
CA ASP A 417 24.29 -2.30 10.62
C ASP A 417 24.27 -0.89 10.05
N VAL A 418 23.36 -0.06 10.56
CA VAL A 418 23.27 1.36 10.22
C VAL A 418 23.60 2.19 11.45
N THR A 419 24.57 3.08 11.31
CA THR A 419 24.97 4.06 12.34
C THR A 419 24.51 5.47 11.96
N VAL A 420 24.63 6.40 12.89
CA VAL A 420 24.34 7.83 12.61
C VAL A 420 25.27 8.34 11.51
N GLY A 421 24.73 9.13 10.61
CA GLY A 421 25.47 9.72 9.48
C GLY A 421 25.44 8.84 8.23
N THR A 422 26.43 9.01 7.35
CA THR A 422 26.48 8.30 6.07
C THR A 422 27.06 6.91 6.25
N ASN A 423 26.33 5.90 5.80
CA ASN A 423 26.75 4.51 5.71
C ASN A 423 26.76 4.11 4.23
N GLN A 424 27.77 3.37 3.82
CA GLN A 424 27.94 2.89 2.46
C GLN A 424 28.03 1.37 2.50
N MET A 425 27.32 0.69 1.60
CA MET A 425 27.55 -0.73 1.39
C MET A 425 29.00 -0.95 0.95
N PRO A 426 29.72 -1.91 1.53
CA PRO A 426 31.15 -2.09 1.24
C PRO A 426 31.42 -2.51 -0.20
N ASP A 427 30.50 -3.24 -0.80
CA ASP A 427 30.59 -3.76 -2.16
C ASP A 427 29.22 -3.62 -2.86
N ASP A 428 29.21 -3.83 -4.19
CA ASP A 428 27.98 -3.94 -4.95
C ASP A 428 27.17 -5.13 -4.46
N ILE A 429 25.86 -4.91 -4.29
CA ILE A 429 24.92 -5.97 -3.96
C ILE A 429 24.62 -6.75 -5.23
N VAL A 430 25.13 -7.97 -5.35
CA VAL A 430 24.88 -8.82 -6.50
C VAL A 430 23.76 -9.81 -6.21
N TRP A 431 22.61 -9.59 -6.84
CA TRP A 431 21.50 -10.53 -6.79
C TRP A 431 21.54 -11.48 -8.00
N SER A 432 21.98 -12.71 -7.75
CA SER A 432 21.86 -13.78 -8.74
C SER A 432 20.46 -14.38 -8.63
N VAL A 433 19.62 -14.11 -9.63
CA VAL A 433 18.22 -14.63 -9.65
C VAL A 433 18.29 -16.17 -9.76
N PRO A 434 17.65 -16.88 -8.82
CA PRO A 434 17.76 -18.34 -8.78
C PRO A 434 16.90 -18.99 -9.87
N HIS A 435 17.50 -19.85 -10.69
CA HIS A 435 16.83 -20.72 -11.65
C HIS A 435 17.06 -22.19 -11.30
N LYS A 436 16.10 -23.06 -11.63
CA LYS A 436 16.19 -24.51 -11.46
C LYS A 436 16.51 -25.21 -12.78
N GLY A 437 16.13 -24.60 -13.90
CA GLY A 437 16.41 -25.04 -15.25
C GLY A 437 17.52 -24.26 -15.93
N ARG A 438 17.85 -24.67 -17.16
CA ARG A 438 18.83 -24.01 -18.03
C ARG A 438 18.19 -23.21 -19.16
N SER A 439 16.93 -23.44 -19.41
CA SER A 439 16.17 -22.72 -20.44
C SER A 439 14.72 -22.52 -20.03
N MET A 440 14.12 -21.44 -20.53
CA MET A 440 12.73 -21.13 -20.35
C MET A 440 11.89 -21.74 -21.48
N ALA A 441 10.95 -22.62 -21.14
CA ALA A 441 10.01 -23.13 -22.11
C ALA A 441 8.91 -22.12 -22.42
N TRP A 442 8.36 -21.50 -21.39
CA TRP A 442 7.33 -20.48 -21.48
C TRP A 442 7.21 -19.69 -20.17
N GLU A 443 6.61 -18.53 -20.29
CA GLU A 443 6.21 -17.68 -19.16
C GLU A 443 4.86 -17.02 -19.43
N ILE A 444 4.09 -16.70 -18.38
CA ILE A 444 2.80 -16.03 -18.39
C ILE A 444 2.82 -14.99 -17.28
N GLY A 445 2.50 -13.73 -17.59
CA GLY A 445 2.52 -12.61 -16.67
C GLY A 445 3.88 -11.94 -16.53
N ILE A 446 3.94 -10.96 -15.66
CA ILE A 446 5.13 -10.15 -15.37
C ILE A 446 5.38 -10.24 -13.86
N PRO A 447 6.52 -10.80 -13.40
CA PRO A 447 6.76 -10.91 -11.96
C PRO A 447 6.96 -9.51 -11.35
N ASP A 448 5.90 -8.96 -10.78
CA ASP A 448 5.86 -7.66 -10.11
C ASP A 448 5.11 -7.66 -8.77
N ARG A 449 4.70 -8.87 -8.34
CA ARG A 449 3.96 -9.15 -7.10
C ARG A 449 2.48 -8.76 -7.15
N SER A 450 1.92 -8.57 -8.32
CA SER A 450 0.52 -8.26 -8.51
C SER A 450 -0.09 -9.05 -9.68
N ALA A 451 -1.38 -8.97 -9.86
CA ALA A 451 -2.08 -9.56 -11.01
C ALA A 451 -2.59 -8.47 -11.97
N LYS A 452 -1.95 -7.29 -11.97
CA LYS A 452 -2.44 -6.09 -12.67
C LYS A 452 -2.47 -6.24 -14.19
N GLU A 453 -1.57 -7.02 -14.77
CA GLU A 453 -1.44 -7.19 -16.23
C GLU A 453 -2.50 -8.11 -16.84
N PHE A 454 -3.16 -8.89 -16.02
CA PHE A 454 -4.19 -9.84 -16.46
C PHE A 454 -5.54 -9.19 -16.69
N ARG A 455 -6.43 -9.89 -17.38
CA ARG A 455 -7.80 -9.44 -17.63
C ARG A 455 -8.49 -9.09 -16.31
N HIS A 456 -9.08 -7.93 -16.20
CA HIS A 456 -9.66 -7.29 -15.01
C HIS A 456 -8.65 -6.79 -13.96
N GLY A 457 -7.36 -6.99 -14.12
CA GLY A 457 -6.35 -6.56 -13.15
C GLY A 457 -6.25 -5.04 -12.97
N THR A 458 -6.64 -4.26 -13.98
CA THR A 458 -6.69 -2.77 -13.94
C THR A 458 -8.10 -2.21 -14.08
N ASP A 459 -9.11 -3.05 -13.97
CA ASP A 459 -10.51 -2.64 -14.01
C ASP A 459 -10.98 -2.26 -12.61
N TYR A 460 -10.72 -1.04 -12.20
CA TYR A 460 -11.05 -0.54 -10.85
C TYR A 460 -12.55 -0.37 -10.58
N PHE A 461 -13.38 -0.50 -11.59
CA PHE A 461 -14.85 -0.43 -11.47
C PHE A 461 -15.52 -1.76 -11.74
N HIS A 462 -14.80 -2.83 -11.59
CA HIS A 462 -15.35 -4.16 -11.82
C HIS A 462 -16.29 -4.65 -10.69
N GLY A 463 -16.62 -3.81 -9.76
CA GLY A 463 -17.39 -4.14 -8.56
C GLY A 463 -18.29 -5.34 -8.72
N TYR A 464 -18.02 -6.40 -7.96
CA TYR A 464 -18.77 -7.66 -8.05
C TYR A 464 -18.46 -8.54 -9.29
N VAL A 465 -17.45 -8.17 -10.11
CA VAL A 465 -17.14 -8.88 -11.38
C VAL A 465 -16.81 -10.36 -11.17
N TRP A 466 -16.24 -10.72 -10.03
CA TRP A 466 -15.87 -12.09 -9.70
C TRP A 466 -17.07 -13.06 -9.60
N THR A 467 -18.30 -12.57 -9.53
CA THR A 467 -19.52 -13.35 -9.64
C THR A 467 -19.95 -13.56 -11.10
N HIS A 468 -19.31 -12.87 -12.04
CA HIS A 468 -19.64 -12.86 -13.47
C HIS A 468 -18.52 -13.41 -14.36
N PHE A 469 -17.45 -13.99 -13.81
CA PHE A 469 -16.34 -14.54 -14.60
C PHE A 469 -16.79 -15.58 -15.65
N GLN A 470 -17.81 -16.38 -15.33
CA GLN A 470 -18.38 -17.38 -16.25
C GLN A 470 -19.08 -16.77 -17.47
N GLU A 471 -19.43 -15.50 -17.48
CA GLU A 471 -19.99 -14.80 -18.63
C GLU A 471 -18.94 -14.53 -19.69
N GLU A 472 -17.68 -14.37 -19.29
CA GLU A 472 -16.55 -14.08 -20.16
C GLU A 472 -15.65 -15.31 -20.36
N PHE A 473 -15.37 -16.05 -19.30
CA PHE A 473 -14.48 -17.21 -19.32
C PHE A 473 -15.23 -18.55 -19.22
N LYS A 474 -14.69 -19.57 -19.84
CA LYS A 474 -15.22 -20.94 -19.77
C LYS A 474 -14.52 -21.76 -18.67
N ASN A 475 -15.12 -22.88 -18.32
CA ASN A 475 -14.46 -23.94 -17.56
C ASN A 475 -14.32 -25.19 -18.45
N PRO A 476 -13.10 -25.58 -18.83
CA PRO A 476 -11.83 -24.93 -18.49
C PRO A 476 -11.58 -23.62 -19.25
N LEU A 477 -10.78 -22.71 -18.62
CA LEU A 477 -10.13 -21.62 -19.32
C LEU A 477 -8.97 -22.20 -20.15
N GLU A 478 -8.85 -21.78 -21.39
CA GLU A 478 -7.84 -22.29 -22.34
C GLU A 478 -6.84 -21.18 -22.67
N TYR A 479 -5.56 -21.43 -22.41
CA TYR A 479 -4.46 -20.51 -22.73
C TYR A 479 -3.41 -21.23 -23.59
N THR A 480 -3.06 -20.68 -24.74
CA THR A 480 -2.05 -21.26 -25.64
C THR A 480 -0.84 -20.36 -25.71
N VAL A 481 0.29 -20.84 -25.20
CA VAL A 481 1.58 -20.13 -25.24
C VAL A 481 1.93 -19.73 -26.67
N GLY A 482 2.31 -18.48 -26.86
CA GLY A 482 2.65 -17.90 -28.15
C GLY A 482 1.46 -17.53 -29.06
N ARG A 483 0.22 -17.72 -28.58
CA ARG A 483 -1.01 -17.31 -29.29
C ARG A 483 -1.94 -16.47 -28.43
N SER A 484 -2.18 -16.92 -27.20
CA SER A 484 -3.04 -16.20 -26.26
C SER A 484 -2.33 -14.98 -25.70
N ASP A 485 -3.13 -13.97 -25.37
CA ASP A 485 -2.72 -12.69 -24.77
C ASP A 485 -3.20 -12.70 -23.31
N TRP A 486 -2.31 -12.67 -22.35
CA TRP A 486 -2.67 -12.72 -20.93
C TRP A 486 -3.56 -11.56 -20.48
N SER A 487 -3.47 -10.39 -21.11
CA SER A 487 -4.33 -9.24 -20.79
C SER A 487 -5.81 -9.46 -21.19
N LYS A 488 -6.10 -10.53 -21.94
CA LYS A 488 -7.45 -10.87 -22.44
C LYS A 488 -7.88 -12.27 -22.07
N ASP A 489 -6.95 -13.25 -22.23
CA ASP A 489 -7.25 -14.68 -22.18
C ASP A 489 -6.90 -15.30 -20.82
N TRP A 490 -6.37 -14.49 -19.88
CA TRP A 490 -6.02 -14.91 -18.52
C TRP A 490 -6.70 -13.98 -17.50
N ASN A 491 -7.56 -14.55 -16.66
CA ASN A 491 -8.21 -13.76 -15.62
C ASN A 491 -7.25 -13.43 -14.46
N TYR A 492 -7.40 -12.27 -13.80
CA TYR A 492 -6.52 -11.88 -12.71
C TYR A 492 -6.63 -12.77 -11.47
N ALA A 493 -7.75 -13.51 -11.31
CA ALA A 493 -7.99 -14.38 -10.17
C ALA A 493 -8.66 -15.69 -10.58
N GLN A 494 -8.10 -16.81 -10.12
CA GLN A 494 -8.72 -18.13 -10.22
C GLN A 494 -9.54 -18.39 -8.94
N SER A 495 -10.85 -18.39 -9.07
CA SER A 495 -11.82 -18.65 -8.00
C SER A 495 -12.59 -19.95 -8.26
N TRP A 496 -13.83 -20.03 -7.85
CA TRP A 496 -14.78 -21.08 -8.27
C TRP A 496 -15.37 -20.75 -9.64
N TYR A 497 -15.98 -21.73 -10.26
CA TYR A 497 -16.79 -21.54 -11.47
C TYR A 497 -18.26 -21.85 -11.17
N GLN A 498 -19.19 -21.03 -11.65
CA GLN A 498 -20.61 -21.19 -11.42
C GLN A 498 -21.25 -22.02 -12.54
N VAL A 499 -21.96 -23.09 -12.18
CA VAL A 499 -22.75 -23.92 -13.10
C VAL A 499 -24.17 -24.04 -12.52
N GLY A 500 -25.10 -23.30 -13.09
CA GLY A 500 -26.43 -23.15 -12.47
C GLY A 500 -26.28 -22.57 -11.05
N ASP A 501 -26.85 -23.24 -10.05
CA ASP A 501 -26.75 -22.85 -8.65
C ASP A 501 -25.54 -23.45 -7.91
N GLN A 502 -24.71 -24.22 -8.61
CA GLN A 502 -23.56 -24.90 -8.01
C GLN A 502 -22.23 -24.20 -8.31
N ARG A 503 -21.35 -24.15 -7.32
CA ARG A 503 -19.96 -23.77 -7.47
C ARG A 503 -19.12 -25.03 -7.68
N VAL A 504 -18.29 -25.03 -8.73
CA VAL A 504 -17.42 -26.12 -9.07
C VAL A 504 -15.97 -25.65 -9.16
N PRO A 505 -14.98 -26.54 -9.04
CA PRO A 505 -13.58 -26.20 -9.30
C PRO A 505 -13.41 -25.62 -10.71
N TRP A 506 -12.54 -24.60 -10.82
CA TRP A 506 -12.24 -23.97 -12.09
C TRP A 506 -10.87 -24.43 -12.58
N ARG A 507 -10.82 -25.05 -13.77
CA ARG A 507 -9.60 -25.53 -14.42
C ARG A 507 -9.09 -24.49 -15.40
N TRP A 508 -7.78 -24.25 -15.37
CA TRP A 508 -7.07 -23.40 -16.31
C TRP A 508 -6.01 -24.22 -17.02
N ARG A 509 -6.13 -24.38 -18.35
CA ARG A 509 -5.26 -25.17 -19.20
C ARG A 509 -4.24 -24.31 -19.90
N ILE A 510 -2.98 -24.65 -19.77
CA ILE A 510 -1.84 -24.01 -20.43
C ILE A 510 -1.32 -24.97 -21.49
N HIS A 511 -1.58 -24.66 -22.75
CA HIS A 511 -1.11 -25.44 -23.89
C HIS A 511 0.21 -24.88 -24.39
N PHE A 512 1.20 -25.73 -24.60
CA PHE A 512 2.51 -25.37 -25.13
C PHE A 512 3.13 -26.47 -25.95
N THR A 513 4.11 -26.14 -26.79
CA THR A 513 4.80 -27.09 -27.67
C THR A 513 6.28 -27.13 -27.30
N LEU A 514 6.82 -28.34 -27.15
CA LEU A 514 8.25 -28.58 -26.97
C LEU A 514 8.82 -29.23 -28.22
N PRO A 515 9.86 -28.65 -28.86
CA PRO A 515 10.48 -29.27 -30.03
C PRO A 515 11.17 -30.60 -29.67
N THR A 516 11.79 -30.65 -28.50
CA THR A 516 12.47 -31.80 -27.91
C THR A 516 12.27 -31.82 -26.41
N VAL A 517 12.47 -32.98 -25.80
CA VAL A 517 12.44 -33.12 -24.32
C VAL A 517 13.74 -33.80 -23.90
N GLN A 518 14.57 -33.09 -23.17
CA GLN A 518 15.79 -33.63 -22.56
C GLN A 518 15.42 -34.37 -21.26
N SER A 519 16.18 -35.44 -20.97
CA SER A 519 16.00 -36.18 -19.70
C SER A 519 16.40 -35.32 -18.52
N GLY A 520 15.60 -35.32 -17.47
CA GLY A 520 15.84 -34.53 -16.26
C GLY A 520 14.56 -34.11 -15.54
N THR A 521 14.59 -32.96 -14.97
CA THR A 521 13.47 -32.36 -14.22
C THR A 521 13.17 -30.98 -14.78
N ALA A 522 11.95 -30.77 -15.23
CA ALA A 522 11.40 -29.44 -15.49
C ALA A 522 10.86 -28.83 -14.17
N THR A 523 10.86 -27.52 -14.06
CA THR A 523 10.33 -26.81 -12.91
C THR A 523 9.20 -25.88 -13.33
N LEU A 524 8.02 -26.11 -12.78
CA LEU A 524 6.91 -25.14 -12.83
C LEU A 524 7.05 -24.18 -11.66
N THR A 525 7.20 -22.91 -11.94
CA THR A 525 7.20 -21.83 -10.95
C THR A 525 5.87 -21.12 -10.95
N MET A 526 5.29 -20.92 -9.78
CA MET A 526 4.05 -20.19 -9.55
C MET A 526 4.33 -19.06 -8.55
N ALA A 527 4.52 -17.84 -9.03
CA ALA A 527 4.53 -16.65 -8.20
C ALA A 527 3.07 -16.23 -7.95
N ILE A 528 2.72 -16.08 -6.70
CA ILE A 528 1.35 -15.89 -6.25
C ILE A 528 1.23 -14.54 -5.56
N ALA A 529 0.44 -13.65 -6.13
CA ALA A 529 0.16 -12.33 -5.60
C ALA A 529 -0.82 -12.37 -4.41
N SER A 530 -1.75 -13.33 -4.40
CA SER A 530 -2.69 -13.55 -3.29
C SER A 530 -3.24 -14.97 -3.30
N ALA A 531 -3.45 -15.54 -2.12
CA ALA A 531 -4.23 -16.76 -1.93
C ALA A 531 -5.09 -16.66 -0.66
N HIS A 532 -6.31 -17.19 -0.71
CA HIS A 532 -7.26 -17.14 0.40
C HIS A 532 -8.11 -18.41 0.49
N GLY A 533 -8.77 -18.59 1.65
CA GLY A 533 -9.76 -19.65 1.85
C GLY A 533 -9.16 -21.06 1.90
N ASN A 534 -7.90 -21.20 2.34
CA ASN A 534 -7.19 -22.47 2.31
C ASN A 534 -7.08 -23.04 0.88
N ALA A 535 -6.77 -22.16 -0.09
CA ALA A 535 -6.61 -22.48 -1.49
C ALA A 535 -5.62 -23.63 -1.73
N ARG A 536 -5.93 -24.46 -2.70
CA ARG A 536 -5.09 -25.59 -3.14
C ARG A 536 -5.16 -25.69 -4.66
N ILE A 537 -4.01 -25.83 -5.27
CA ILE A 537 -3.87 -25.90 -6.72
C ILE A 537 -3.54 -27.36 -7.07
N ASN A 538 -4.51 -28.09 -7.62
CA ASN A 538 -4.23 -29.38 -8.25
C ASN A 538 -3.56 -29.13 -9.59
N VAL A 539 -2.40 -29.74 -9.79
CA VAL A 539 -1.64 -29.65 -11.03
C VAL A 539 -1.77 -30.98 -11.78
N TYR A 540 -2.10 -30.89 -13.06
CA TYR A 540 -2.17 -32.03 -13.98
C TYR A 540 -1.14 -31.82 -15.10
N VAL A 541 -0.55 -32.88 -15.55
CA VAL A 541 0.49 -32.90 -16.61
C VAL A 541 0.10 -33.89 -17.68
N ASN A 542 -0.41 -33.42 -18.82
CA ASN A 542 -0.84 -34.21 -19.98
C ASN A 542 -1.94 -35.25 -19.73
N ASP A 543 -2.40 -35.43 -18.50
CA ASP A 543 -3.43 -36.38 -18.08
C ASP A 543 -4.31 -35.68 -17.03
N GLU A 544 -5.55 -35.38 -17.39
CA GLU A 544 -6.49 -34.66 -16.53
C GLU A 544 -7.34 -35.59 -15.64
N ASP A 545 -7.24 -36.87 -15.78
CA ASP A 545 -7.92 -37.85 -14.93
C ASP A 545 -7.13 -38.11 -13.64
N LYS A 546 -5.85 -37.72 -13.64
CA LYS A 546 -4.95 -37.98 -12.52
C LYS A 546 -4.20 -36.70 -12.07
N VAL A 547 -4.51 -36.26 -10.88
CA VAL A 547 -3.72 -35.18 -10.21
C VAL A 547 -2.25 -35.60 -10.13
N PHE A 548 -1.36 -34.81 -10.71
CA PHE A 548 0.08 -35.01 -10.61
C PHE A 548 0.59 -34.59 -9.23
N SER A 549 0.17 -33.40 -8.78
CA SER A 549 0.52 -32.86 -7.47
C SER A 549 -0.53 -31.85 -7.01
N THR A 550 -0.63 -31.65 -5.70
CA THR A 550 -1.42 -30.56 -5.11
C THR A 550 -0.48 -29.60 -4.41
N VAL A 551 -0.46 -28.35 -4.87
CA VAL A 551 0.32 -27.27 -4.28
C VAL A 551 -0.58 -26.44 -3.37
N LYS A 552 -0.09 -26.20 -2.15
CA LYS A 552 -0.74 -25.30 -1.20
C LYS A 552 0.11 -24.05 -1.10
N PRO A 553 -0.39 -22.85 -1.48
CA PRO A 553 0.35 -21.62 -1.29
C PRO A 553 0.85 -21.47 0.14
N SER A 554 2.13 -21.18 0.30
CA SER A 554 2.79 -21.06 1.61
C SER A 554 2.27 -19.85 2.42
N ILE A 555 1.80 -18.82 1.75
CA ILE A 555 1.14 -17.67 2.35
C ILE A 555 -0.31 -17.61 1.90
N GLN A 556 -1.22 -17.51 2.87
CA GLN A 556 -2.66 -17.41 2.64
C GLN A 556 -3.27 -16.41 3.60
N GLY A 557 -4.50 -15.98 3.33
CA GLY A 557 -5.30 -15.14 4.22
C GLY A 557 -5.69 -13.78 3.65
N GLY A 558 -5.05 -13.36 2.57
CA GLY A 558 -5.40 -12.11 1.90
C GLY A 558 -6.72 -12.21 1.14
N ASN A 559 -7.78 -11.60 1.62
CA ASN A 559 -9.09 -11.65 0.97
C ASN A 559 -9.19 -10.65 -0.19
N ALA A 560 -8.21 -10.70 -1.10
CA ALA A 560 -8.06 -9.72 -2.17
C ALA A 560 -9.20 -9.76 -3.18
N LEU A 561 -9.63 -10.93 -3.63
CA LEU A 561 -10.72 -11.08 -4.60
C LEU A 561 -12.02 -10.39 -4.17
N LEU A 562 -12.50 -10.71 -2.95
CA LEU A 562 -13.76 -10.16 -2.43
C LEU A 562 -13.65 -8.69 -2.01
N ARG A 563 -12.45 -8.15 -1.97
CA ARG A 563 -12.13 -6.75 -1.67
C ARG A 563 -11.46 -6.06 -2.83
N GLU A 564 -11.64 -6.61 -4.03
CA GLU A 564 -11.32 -5.98 -5.30
C GLU A 564 -9.90 -5.43 -5.41
N SER A 565 -8.94 -6.19 -4.81
CA SER A 565 -7.53 -5.93 -4.91
C SER A 565 -6.85 -6.93 -5.84
N ILE A 566 -5.71 -6.56 -6.36
CA ILE A 566 -4.89 -7.33 -7.31
C ILE A 566 -3.70 -8.01 -6.65
N HIS A 567 -3.50 -7.79 -5.38
CA HIS A 567 -2.44 -8.43 -4.60
C HIS A 567 -2.78 -8.47 -3.09
N ALA A 568 -2.03 -9.29 -2.36
CA ALA A 568 -2.00 -9.30 -0.90
C ALA A 568 -0.57 -9.63 -0.43
N LYS A 569 -0.34 -10.80 0.16
CA LYS A 569 0.99 -11.27 0.55
C LYS A 569 1.53 -12.22 -0.51
N TYR A 570 2.68 -11.87 -1.03
CA TYR A 570 3.36 -12.57 -2.11
C TYR A 570 4.08 -13.82 -1.60
N CYS A 571 3.97 -14.92 -2.36
CA CYS A 571 4.80 -16.11 -2.19
C CYS A 571 5.14 -16.76 -3.54
N VAL A 572 6.17 -17.60 -3.54
CA VAL A 572 6.60 -18.36 -4.72
C VAL A 572 6.57 -19.83 -4.38
N GLU A 573 5.85 -20.60 -5.21
CA GLU A 573 5.79 -22.04 -5.15
C GLU A 573 6.48 -22.65 -6.36
N THR A 574 7.23 -23.71 -6.16
CA THR A 574 7.88 -24.45 -7.25
C THR A 574 7.48 -25.91 -7.22
N LEU A 575 7.26 -26.48 -8.40
CA LEU A 575 6.92 -27.89 -8.57
C LEU A 575 7.87 -28.55 -9.55
N SER A 576 8.57 -29.58 -9.09
CA SER A 576 9.44 -30.42 -9.92
C SER A 576 8.61 -31.42 -10.74
N ILE A 577 8.77 -31.41 -12.06
CA ILE A 577 8.08 -32.31 -13.00
C ILE A 577 9.13 -33.15 -13.72
N PRO A 578 9.17 -34.49 -13.51
CA PRO A 578 10.03 -35.34 -14.30
C PRO A 578 9.73 -35.19 -15.80
N THR A 579 10.75 -34.94 -16.61
CA THR A 579 10.55 -34.72 -18.05
C THR A 579 9.97 -35.93 -18.79
N SER A 580 9.99 -37.14 -18.19
CA SER A 580 9.23 -38.29 -18.68
C SER A 580 7.71 -38.09 -18.71
N ARG A 581 7.18 -37.08 -18.06
CA ARG A 581 5.77 -36.66 -18.14
C ARG A 581 5.49 -35.73 -19.30
N LEU A 582 6.53 -35.17 -19.90
CA LEU A 582 6.46 -34.28 -21.06
C LEU A 582 6.78 -35.06 -22.33
N LYS A 583 6.37 -34.52 -23.48
CA LYS A 583 6.63 -35.15 -24.79
C LYS A 583 7.05 -34.11 -25.83
N PRO A 584 7.82 -34.46 -26.82
CA PRO A 584 7.97 -33.63 -28.01
C PRO A 584 6.61 -33.35 -28.64
N GLY A 585 6.39 -32.16 -29.13
CA GLY A 585 5.09 -31.70 -29.61
C GLY A 585 4.24 -31.08 -28.51
N SER A 586 2.93 -31.24 -28.58
CA SER A 586 1.95 -30.58 -27.73
C SER A 586 1.92 -31.17 -26.32
N ASN A 587 1.94 -30.29 -25.34
CA ASN A 587 1.80 -30.55 -23.91
C ASN A 587 0.75 -29.67 -23.30
N THR A 588 0.19 -30.08 -22.17
CA THR A 588 -0.76 -29.29 -21.38
C THR A 588 -0.42 -29.41 -19.89
N ILE A 589 -0.34 -28.26 -19.23
CA ILE A 589 -0.40 -28.16 -17.78
C ILE A 589 -1.79 -27.63 -17.43
N THR A 590 -2.49 -28.32 -16.54
CA THR A 590 -3.77 -27.83 -16.01
C THR A 590 -3.63 -27.45 -14.54
N LEU A 591 -4.04 -26.24 -14.20
CA LEU A 591 -4.12 -25.73 -12.83
C LEU A 591 -5.60 -25.72 -12.43
N GLU A 592 -5.96 -26.44 -11.38
CA GLU A 592 -7.32 -26.47 -10.86
C GLU A 592 -7.34 -25.89 -9.46
N GLN A 593 -8.07 -24.81 -9.27
CA GLN A 593 -8.38 -24.36 -7.91
C GLN A 593 -9.38 -25.37 -7.31
N ALA A 594 -8.87 -26.21 -6.41
CA ALA A 594 -9.55 -27.44 -5.96
C ALA A 594 -10.76 -27.19 -5.05
N ARG A 595 -10.92 -25.98 -4.50
CA ARG A 595 -12.01 -25.62 -3.60
C ARG A 595 -13.00 -24.68 -4.29
N ALA A 596 -14.27 -25.01 -4.21
CA ALA A 596 -15.33 -24.23 -4.84
C ALA A 596 -16.19 -23.45 -3.82
N ASP A 597 -15.60 -22.99 -2.70
CA ASP A 597 -16.31 -22.12 -1.76
C ASP A 597 -16.20 -20.65 -2.18
N SER A 598 -17.11 -19.83 -1.64
CA SER A 598 -17.29 -18.43 -2.06
C SER A 598 -16.15 -17.48 -1.70
N GLN A 599 -15.15 -17.95 -0.96
CA GLN A 599 -14.04 -17.11 -0.51
C GLN A 599 -12.70 -17.52 -1.09
N THR A 600 -12.59 -18.76 -1.58
CA THR A 600 -11.33 -19.31 -2.04
C THR A 600 -10.93 -18.77 -3.40
N HIS A 601 -9.70 -18.28 -3.48
CA HIS A 601 -9.08 -17.85 -4.74
C HIS A 601 -7.56 -17.97 -4.70
N VAL A 602 -6.97 -17.96 -5.90
CA VAL A 602 -5.54 -17.75 -6.14
C VAL A 602 -5.40 -16.67 -7.20
N MET A 603 -4.57 -15.67 -6.93
CA MET A 603 -4.13 -14.67 -7.90
C MET A 603 -2.68 -14.97 -8.25
N TYR A 604 -2.44 -15.35 -9.49
CA TYR A 604 -1.08 -15.52 -9.98
C TYR A 604 -0.50 -14.14 -10.31
N ASP A 605 0.76 -13.93 -9.97
CA ASP A 605 1.60 -12.85 -10.44
C ASP A 605 2.31 -13.29 -11.72
N TYR A 606 2.89 -14.49 -11.69
CA TYR A 606 3.68 -15.01 -12.79
C TYR A 606 3.74 -16.53 -12.75
N LEU A 607 3.75 -17.12 -13.93
CA LEU A 607 3.91 -18.57 -14.13
C LEU A 607 5.03 -18.83 -15.15
N SER A 608 5.87 -19.81 -14.88
CA SER A 608 6.88 -20.23 -15.85
C SER A 608 7.19 -21.71 -15.79
N MET A 609 7.70 -22.23 -16.90
CA MET A 609 8.24 -23.59 -17.00
C MET A 609 9.71 -23.52 -17.43
N GLU A 610 10.59 -23.97 -16.56
CA GLU A 610 12.01 -24.13 -16.86
C GLU A 610 12.33 -25.58 -17.22
N LEU A 611 13.23 -25.78 -18.18
CA LEU A 611 13.70 -27.10 -18.63
C LEU A 611 15.16 -27.33 -18.20
N PRO A 612 15.57 -28.61 -18.03
CA PRO A 612 16.91 -28.99 -17.60
C PRO A 612 18.04 -28.51 -18.49
#